data_589681436e566f918c4d9a138c26c6be
#
_entry.id   589681436e566f918c4d9a138c26c6be
#
_cell.length_a   1.000
_cell.length_b   1.000
_cell.length_c   1.000
_cell.angle_alpha   90.00
_cell.angle_beta   90.00
_cell.angle_gamma   90.00
#
_symmetry.space_group_name_H-M   'P 1'
#
loop_
_entity.id
_entity.type
_entity.pdbx_description
1 polymer ?
#
loop_
_entity_poly.entity_id
_entity_poly.type
_entity_poly.pdbx_seq_one_letter_code
_entity_poly.pdbx_strand_id
1 'polypeptide(L)'
;LAEPCGDGYTKTEQAKEISKRFDQIMVDEFQDVNDVQDLIFKCVSTDENNMFVVGDVKQSIYGFRQAKPEIFIDRKDKYNKYDRENEIFPAAIILDMNFRSRKEVCSAVNFIFKNLMTKTSAKMDYGTDEYLNVGAEYPPSEGCNFEVDYIQYESSDESVENEAVFIANKILKMRAEGFTVGKDKKPLEYGDCAILLRSTKSTATAFVNILNSLGVPASSEIKESFFDANEIKVMLNFLRCIDNPSLDIPLLSVMCSPVYSFTVDELAKIKGNNRHTNLYSAVAAYAKNDSRTAEFLKELNLLKTYSCT
;
A
#
# COMPACT_ATOMS: atom_id res chain seq x y z
N LEU A 1 -9.81 -14.79 -25.26
CA LEU A 1 -8.77 -15.81 -25.23
C LEU A 1 -9.32 -17.21 -24.95
N ALA A 2 -10.44 -17.32 -24.23
CA ALA A 2 -11.09 -18.58 -23.88
C ALA A 2 -12.59 -18.54 -24.20
N GLU A 3 -13.14 -19.68 -24.61
CA GLU A 3 -14.56 -19.89 -24.81
C GLU A 3 -15.06 -20.96 -23.83
N PRO A 4 -16.24 -20.80 -23.23
CA PRO A 4 -16.83 -21.82 -22.37
C PRO A 4 -17.03 -23.14 -23.13
N CYS A 5 -16.65 -24.26 -22.52
CA CYS A 5 -16.84 -25.58 -23.09
C CYS A 5 -17.16 -26.58 -21.98
N GLY A 6 -18.43 -26.95 -21.83
CA GLY A 6 -18.90 -27.77 -20.70
C GLY A 6 -18.61 -27.07 -19.37
N ASP A 7 -17.99 -27.77 -18.43
CA ASP A 7 -17.57 -27.22 -17.14
C ASP A 7 -16.19 -26.50 -17.19
N GLY A 8 -15.60 -26.32 -18.38
CA GLY A 8 -14.28 -25.72 -18.55
C GLY A 8 -14.23 -24.67 -19.66
N TYR A 9 -13.02 -24.44 -20.16
CA TYR A 9 -12.72 -23.48 -21.21
C TYR A 9 -11.83 -24.06 -22.27
N THR A 10 -12.03 -23.65 -23.54
CA THR A 10 -11.15 -23.94 -24.66
C THR A 10 -10.48 -22.68 -25.17
N LYS A 11 -9.25 -22.82 -25.68
CA LYS A 11 -8.52 -21.69 -26.29
C LYS A 11 -9.17 -21.28 -27.61
N THR A 12 -9.37 -19.99 -27.78
CA THR A 12 -9.77 -19.42 -29.09
C THR A 12 -8.62 -19.54 -30.10
N GLU A 13 -8.90 -19.40 -31.38
CA GLU A 13 -7.85 -19.38 -32.41
C GLU A 13 -6.87 -18.22 -32.20
N GLN A 14 -7.36 -17.05 -31.73
CA GLN A 14 -6.48 -15.95 -31.37
C GLN A 14 -5.53 -16.31 -30.22
N ALA A 15 -6.01 -17.03 -29.20
CA ALA A 15 -5.17 -17.47 -28.09
C ALA A 15 -4.08 -18.44 -28.57
N LYS A 16 -4.42 -19.36 -29.48
CA LYS A 16 -3.46 -20.28 -30.10
C LYS A 16 -2.39 -19.53 -30.92
N GLU A 17 -2.76 -18.49 -31.64
CA GLU A 17 -1.80 -17.65 -32.37
C GLU A 17 -0.90 -16.85 -31.42
N ILE A 18 -1.45 -16.35 -30.32
CA ILE A 18 -0.67 -15.65 -29.29
C ILE A 18 0.30 -16.60 -28.60
N SER A 19 -0.13 -17.81 -28.27
CA SER A 19 0.73 -18.79 -27.58
C SER A 19 1.98 -19.18 -28.36
N LYS A 20 1.94 -19.13 -29.70
CA LYS A 20 3.11 -19.38 -30.57
C LYS A 20 4.18 -18.28 -30.50
N ARG A 21 3.88 -17.12 -29.89
CA ARG A 21 4.80 -15.98 -29.79
C ARG A 21 5.75 -16.08 -28.60
N PHE A 22 5.46 -16.97 -27.66
CA PHE A 22 6.21 -17.10 -26.41
C PHE A 22 6.90 -18.46 -26.35
N ASP A 23 8.22 -18.46 -26.32
CA ASP A 23 9.01 -19.66 -26.07
C ASP A 23 8.91 -20.09 -24.61
N GLN A 24 8.86 -19.12 -23.69
CA GLN A 24 8.72 -19.34 -22.26
C GLN A 24 7.83 -18.27 -21.63
N ILE A 25 7.04 -18.67 -20.63
CA ILE A 25 6.21 -17.81 -19.81
C ILE A 25 6.66 -18.00 -18.37
N MET A 26 7.19 -16.94 -17.78
CA MET A 26 7.66 -16.93 -16.39
C MET A 26 6.73 -16.06 -15.54
N VAL A 27 6.20 -16.62 -14.45
CA VAL A 27 5.31 -15.93 -13.53
C VAL A 27 5.89 -16.00 -12.14
N ASP A 28 6.20 -14.84 -11.58
CA ASP A 28 6.63 -14.69 -10.19
C ASP A 28 5.43 -14.42 -9.27
N GLU A 29 5.60 -14.64 -7.97
CA GLU A 29 4.56 -14.46 -6.94
C GLU A 29 3.24 -15.19 -7.30
N PHE A 30 3.36 -16.42 -7.79
CA PHE A 30 2.23 -17.17 -8.35
C PHE A 30 1.15 -17.48 -7.32
N GLN A 31 1.45 -17.45 -6.01
CA GLN A 31 0.48 -17.60 -4.92
C GLN A 31 -0.58 -16.48 -4.89
N ASP A 32 -0.32 -15.35 -5.55
CA ASP A 32 -1.23 -14.20 -5.60
C ASP A 32 -2.11 -14.15 -6.85
N VAL A 33 -2.03 -15.19 -7.68
CA VAL A 33 -2.81 -15.33 -8.91
C VAL A 33 -4.26 -15.72 -8.58
N ASN A 34 -5.22 -15.16 -9.34
CA ASN A 34 -6.64 -15.54 -9.30
C ASN A 34 -7.03 -16.42 -10.49
N ASP A 35 -8.24 -16.98 -10.46
CA ASP A 35 -8.74 -17.88 -11.52
C ASP A 35 -8.69 -17.25 -12.93
N VAL A 36 -8.95 -15.96 -13.06
CA VAL A 36 -8.93 -15.27 -14.36
C VAL A 36 -7.50 -15.14 -14.87
N GLN A 37 -6.57 -14.79 -14.01
CA GLN A 37 -5.16 -14.68 -14.36
C GLN A 37 -4.57 -16.05 -14.74
N ASP A 38 -4.87 -17.09 -13.96
CA ASP A 38 -4.44 -18.47 -14.29
C ASP A 38 -5.00 -18.90 -15.64
N LEU A 39 -6.28 -18.62 -15.92
CA LEU A 39 -6.88 -18.90 -17.23
C LEU A 39 -6.17 -18.13 -18.36
N ILE A 40 -5.82 -16.87 -18.15
CA ILE A 40 -5.05 -16.09 -19.13
C ILE A 40 -3.70 -16.74 -19.40
N PHE A 41 -2.94 -17.11 -18.35
CA PHE A 41 -1.66 -17.77 -18.50
C PHE A 41 -1.78 -19.10 -19.26
N LYS A 42 -2.78 -19.92 -18.92
CA LYS A 42 -3.09 -21.15 -19.65
C LYS A 42 -3.40 -20.90 -21.12
N CYS A 43 -4.17 -19.86 -21.42
CA CYS A 43 -4.53 -19.53 -22.81
C CYS A 43 -3.34 -19.07 -23.65
N VAL A 44 -2.41 -18.32 -23.08
CA VAL A 44 -1.24 -17.81 -23.80
C VAL A 44 -0.04 -18.76 -23.78
N SER A 45 -0.09 -19.84 -23.01
CA SER A 45 0.95 -20.89 -22.98
C SER A 45 0.72 -21.94 -24.06
N THR A 46 1.74 -22.74 -24.35
CA THR A 46 1.62 -23.93 -25.22
C THR A 46 1.28 -25.15 -24.34
N ASP A 47 -0.01 -25.30 -24.02
CA ASP A 47 -0.56 -26.38 -23.18
C ASP A 47 0.18 -26.53 -21.83
N GLU A 48 0.55 -25.39 -21.25
CA GLU A 48 1.33 -25.25 -20.02
C GLU A 48 2.77 -25.81 -20.08
N ASN A 49 3.20 -26.34 -21.24
CA ASN A 49 4.54 -26.96 -21.37
C ASN A 49 5.69 -25.94 -21.36
N ASN A 50 5.41 -24.67 -21.63
CA ASN A 50 6.38 -23.58 -21.62
C ASN A 50 6.18 -22.61 -20.44
N MET A 51 5.49 -23.05 -19.38
CA MET A 51 5.27 -22.24 -18.17
C MET A 51 6.28 -22.58 -17.08
N PHE A 52 6.87 -21.54 -16.50
CA PHE A 52 7.68 -21.59 -15.30
C PHE A 52 7.07 -20.66 -14.25
N VAL A 53 6.61 -21.19 -13.14
CA VAL A 53 5.95 -20.44 -12.09
C VAL A 53 6.74 -20.52 -10.79
N VAL A 54 6.89 -19.41 -10.12
CA VAL A 54 7.58 -19.30 -8.83
C VAL A 54 6.65 -18.64 -7.82
N GLY A 55 6.67 -19.09 -6.60
CA GLY A 55 5.86 -18.53 -5.54
C GLY A 55 6.11 -19.16 -4.18
N ASP A 56 5.53 -18.58 -3.17
CA ASP A 56 5.54 -19.10 -1.80
C ASP A 56 4.15 -18.96 -1.18
N VAL A 57 3.45 -20.08 -1.02
CA VAL A 57 2.08 -20.12 -0.48
C VAL A 57 1.98 -19.39 0.87
N LYS A 58 3.03 -19.46 1.71
CA LYS A 58 3.08 -18.79 3.02
C LYS A 58 3.00 -17.27 2.92
N GLN A 59 3.36 -16.69 1.76
CA GLN A 59 3.38 -15.26 1.51
C GLN A 59 2.11 -14.75 0.81
N SER A 60 1.10 -15.60 0.59
CA SER A 60 -0.17 -15.17 -0.01
C SER A 60 -0.95 -14.26 0.95
N ILE A 61 -0.95 -12.97 0.67
CA ILE A 61 -1.61 -11.92 1.47
C ILE A 61 -2.68 -11.15 0.69
N TYR A 62 -2.87 -11.44 -0.60
CA TYR A 62 -3.79 -10.71 -1.48
C TYR A 62 -5.17 -11.37 -1.63
N GLY A 63 -5.64 -12.10 -0.61
CA GLY A 63 -6.99 -12.69 -0.59
C GLY A 63 -8.10 -11.67 -0.85
N PHE A 64 -7.94 -10.41 -0.42
CA PHE A 64 -8.86 -9.32 -0.70
C PHE A 64 -8.91 -8.90 -2.19
N ARG A 65 -7.93 -9.32 -3.00
CA ARG A 65 -7.91 -9.19 -4.47
C ARG A 65 -8.29 -10.48 -5.17
N GLN A 66 -8.92 -11.41 -4.43
CA GLN A 66 -9.33 -12.73 -4.93
C GLN A 66 -8.15 -13.63 -5.30
N ALA A 67 -6.96 -13.39 -4.73
CA ALA A 67 -5.85 -14.33 -4.86
C ALA A 67 -6.27 -15.72 -4.35
N LYS A 68 -5.86 -16.74 -5.08
CA LYS A 68 -6.28 -18.13 -4.85
C LYS A 68 -5.05 -19.04 -4.76
N PRO A 69 -4.38 -19.06 -3.60
CA PRO A 69 -3.16 -19.85 -3.42
C PRO A 69 -3.37 -21.36 -3.66
N GLU A 70 -4.61 -21.84 -3.60
CA GLU A 70 -4.98 -23.21 -3.92
C GLU A 70 -4.55 -23.62 -5.34
N ILE A 71 -4.56 -22.69 -6.31
CA ILE A 71 -4.10 -22.94 -7.67
C ILE A 71 -2.62 -23.38 -7.68
N PHE A 72 -1.80 -22.74 -6.84
CA PHE A 72 -0.38 -23.07 -6.72
C PHE A 72 -0.16 -24.36 -5.91
N ILE A 73 -0.92 -24.55 -4.84
CA ILE A 73 -0.90 -25.80 -4.04
C ILE A 73 -1.24 -27.00 -4.93
N ASP A 74 -2.30 -26.90 -5.73
CA ASP A 74 -2.74 -27.97 -6.65
C ASP A 74 -1.66 -28.35 -7.67
N ARG A 75 -0.88 -27.37 -8.16
CA ARG A 75 0.25 -27.62 -9.05
C ARG A 75 1.38 -28.32 -8.31
N LYS A 76 1.76 -27.83 -7.13
CA LYS A 76 2.79 -28.42 -6.26
C LYS A 76 2.48 -29.89 -5.95
N ASP A 77 1.22 -30.20 -5.64
CA ASP A 77 0.79 -31.55 -5.26
C ASP A 77 0.70 -32.51 -6.45
N LYS A 78 0.43 -32.01 -7.64
CA LYS A 78 0.34 -32.80 -8.87
C LYS A 78 1.69 -33.05 -9.51
N TYR A 79 2.67 -32.19 -9.31
CA TYR A 79 3.95 -32.26 -10.00
C TYR A 79 4.94 -33.14 -9.23
N ASN A 80 5.69 -33.93 -9.94
CA ASN A 80 6.79 -34.74 -9.38
C ASN A 80 7.91 -33.81 -8.89
N LYS A 81 8.64 -34.20 -7.85
CA LYS A 81 9.91 -33.55 -7.53
C LYS A 81 10.85 -33.64 -8.74
N TYR A 82 11.49 -32.52 -9.06
CA TYR A 82 12.49 -32.50 -10.12
C TYR A 82 13.64 -33.43 -9.80
N ASP A 83 13.95 -34.31 -10.76
CA ASP A 83 15.08 -35.21 -10.71
C ASP A 83 15.95 -35.00 -11.95
N ARG A 84 17.24 -34.70 -11.72
CA ARG A 84 18.19 -34.43 -12.80
C ARG A 84 18.49 -35.66 -13.66
N GLU A 85 18.32 -36.87 -13.12
CA GLU A 85 18.61 -38.10 -13.82
C GLU A 85 17.46 -38.56 -14.72
N ASN A 86 16.23 -38.20 -14.34
CA ASN A 86 15.02 -38.70 -15.02
C ASN A 86 14.19 -37.62 -15.71
N GLU A 87 14.55 -36.36 -15.68
CA GLU A 87 13.93 -35.21 -16.39
C GLU A 87 12.42 -35.36 -16.73
N ILE A 88 11.62 -35.80 -15.75
CA ILE A 88 10.18 -35.99 -15.92
C ILE A 88 9.46 -34.65 -15.66
N PHE A 89 8.73 -34.18 -16.66
CA PHE A 89 7.94 -32.95 -16.57
C PHE A 89 6.43 -33.23 -16.67
N PRO A 90 5.58 -32.38 -16.03
CA PRO A 90 5.91 -31.24 -15.23
C PRO A 90 6.56 -31.60 -13.89
N ALA A 91 7.45 -30.75 -13.39
CA ALA A 91 8.20 -31.00 -12.17
C ALA A 91 8.19 -29.80 -11.22
N ALA A 92 8.27 -30.09 -9.90
CA ALA A 92 8.37 -29.09 -8.85
C ALA A 92 9.79 -29.04 -8.27
N ILE A 93 10.35 -27.85 -8.19
CA ILE A 93 11.63 -27.58 -7.54
C ILE A 93 11.35 -26.84 -6.23
N ILE A 94 11.80 -27.38 -5.10
CA ILE A 94 11.63 -26.79 -3.79
C ILE A 94 12.87 -25.97 -3.44
N LEU A 95 12.69 -24.67 -3.18
CA LEU A 95 13.72 -23.76 -2.73
C LEU A 95 13.52 -23.53 -1.23
N ASP A 96 14.18 -24.33 -0.41
CA ASP A 96 13.97 -24.35 1.05
C ASP A 96 15.00 -23.53 1.83
N MET A 97 16.06 -23.02 1.18
CA MET A 97 17.15 -22.32 1.84
C MET A 97 16.93 -20.79 1.86
N ASN A 98 16.96 -20.19 3.04
CA ASN A 98 16.90 -18.75 3.24
C ASN A 98 18.33 -18.18 3.34
N PHE A 99 18.74 -17.38 2.37
CA PHE A 99 20.05 -16.71 2.33
C PHE A 99 20.00 -15.24 2.78
N ARG A 100 18.82 -14.75 3.17
CA ARG A 100 18.60 -13.35 3.55
C ARG A 100 18.73 -13.12 5.05
N SER A 101 18.20 -14.03 5.85
CA SER A 101 17.99 -13.81 7.27
C SER A 101 18.97 -14.62 8.12
N ARG A 102 19.24 -14.11 9.34
CA ARG A 102 20.00 -14.82 10.36
C ARG A 102 19.24 -16.05 10.87
N LYS A 103 19.98 -17.01 11.42
CA LYS A 103 19.42 -18.24 12.01
C LYS A 103 18.35 -17.94 13.07
N GLU A 104 18.60 -16.96 13.94
CA GLU A 104 17.71 -16.59 15.03
C GLU A 104 16.36 -16.07 14.50
N VAL A 105 16.39 -15.28 13.42
CA VAL A 105 15.19 -14.77 12.75
C VAL A 105 14.42 -15.92 12.10
N CYS A 106 15.08 -16.79 11.34
CA CYS A 106 14.44 -17.95 10.73
C CYS A 106 13.81 -18.87 11.79
N SER A 107 14.52 -19.10 12.90
CA SER A 107 14.04 -19.95 14.00
C SER A 107 12.81 -19.34 14.68
N ALA A 108 12.81 -18.03 14.91
CA ALA A 108 11.66 -17.33 15.50
C ALA A 108 10.44 -17.34 14.58
N VAL A 109 10.65 -17.11 13.28
CA VAL A 109 9.58 -17.21 12.27
C VAL A 109 9.00 -18.62 12.26
N ASN A 110 9.83 -19.65 12.17
CA ASN A 110 9.38 -21.05 12.19
C ASN A 110 8.59 -21.37 13.46
N PHE A 111 9.06 -20.89 14.63
CA PHE A 111 8.37 -21.11 15.91
C PHE A 111 6.98 -20.48 15.92
N ILE A 112 6.88 -19.23 15.47
CA ILE A 112 5.60 -18.49 15.46
C ILE A 112 4.64 -19.15 14.47
N PHE A 113 5.04 -19.35 13.23
CA PHE A 113 4.15 -19.84 12.18
C PHE A 113 3.76 -21.29 12.35
N LYS A 114 4.59 -22.14 12.95
CA LYS A 114 4.19 -23.50 13.35
C LYS A 114 2.96 -23.51 14.24
N ASN A 115 2.78 -22.47 15.08
CA ASN A 115 1.65 -22.38 16.00
C ASN A 115 0.45 -21.62 15.42
N LEU A 116 0.66 -20.73 14.44
CA LEU A 116 -0.37 -19.86 13.89
C LEU A 116 -0.94 -20.34 12.53
N MET A 117 -0.09 -20.92 11.68
CA MET A 117 -0.53 -21.36 10.35
C MET A 117 -1.01 -22.80 10.38
N THR A 118 -2.32 -22.94 10.28
CA THR A 118 -3.03 -24.22 10.20
C THR A 118 -3.92 -24.23 8.96
N LYS A 119 -4.42 -25.38 8.55
CA LYS A 119 -5.40 -25.47 7.46
C LYS A 119 -6.60 -24.55 7.64
N THR A 120 -7.01 -24.31 8.88
CA THR A 120 -8.15 -23.45 9.20
C THR A 120 -7.78 -21.96 9.04
N SER A 121 -6.60 -21.54 9.48
CA SER A 121 -6.19 -20.12 9.48
C SER A 121 -5.51 -19.68 8.18
N ALA A 122 -4.76 -20.58 7.52
CA ALA A 122 -3.91 -20.27 6.39
C ALA A 122 -4.09 -21.22 5.20
N LYS A 123 -5.09 -22.10 5.21
CA LYS A 123 -5.38 -23.13 4.20
C LYS A 123 -4.27 -24.16 4.00
N MET A 124 -3.22 -24.09 4.79
CA MET A 124 -2.09 -25.02 4.81
C MET A 124 -1.57 -25.21 6.23
N ASP A 125 -0.94 -26.33 6.50
CA ASP A 125 -0.23 -26.57 7.75
C ASP A 125 1.25 -26.20 7.56
N TYR A 126 1.81 -25.44 8.52
CA TYR A 126 3.22 -25.07 8.55
C TYR A 126 4.06 -26.25 9.08
N GLY A 127 4.36 -27.21 8.21
CA GLY A 127 5.18 -28.37 8.52
C GLY A 127 6.67 -28.14 8.26
N THR A 128 7.46 -29.21 8.44
CA THR A 128 8.91 -29.19 8.20
C THR A 128 9.29 -28.82 6.77
N ASP A 129 8.45 -29.14 5.81
CA ASP A 129 8.64 -28.84 4.38
C ASP A 129 8.49 -27.35 4.07
N GLU A 130 7.85 -26.60 5.00
CA GLU A 130 7.62 -25.17 4.88
C GLU A 130 8.59 -24.32 5.73
N TYR A 131 9.48 -24.96 6.50
CA TYR A 131 10.42 -24.27 7.34
C TYR A 131 11.41 -23.45 6.54
N LEU A 132 11.78 -22.28 7.09
CA LEU A 132 12.90 -21.50 6.61
C LEU A 132 14.21 -22.16 7.06
N ASN A 133 14.88 -22.83 6.16
CA ASN A 133 16.19 -23.41 6.42
C ASN A 133 17.28 -22.37 6.20
N VAL A 134 18.25 -22.30 7.11
CA VAL A 134 19.30 -21.29 7.09
C VAL A 134 20.32 -21.61 6.02
N GLY A 135 20.40 -20.76 4.99
CA GLY A 135 21.42 -20.86 3.93
C GLY A 135 22.52 -19.79 4.04
N ALA A 136 22.27 -18.72 4.83
CA ALA A 136 23.22 -17.64 4.99
C ALA A 136 24.09 -17.81 6.23
N GLU A 137 25.39 -17.55 6.10
CA GLU A 137 26.32 -17.45 7.22
C GLU A 137 26.40 -16.00 7.67
N TYR A 138 26.12 -15.77 8.95
CA TYR A 138 26.29 -14.49 9.62
C TYR A 138 27.25 -14.65 10.81
N PRO A 139 28.02 -13.61 11.17
CA PRO A 139 28.80 -13.61 12.38
C PRO A 139 27.90 -13.86 13.61
N PRO A 140 28.41 -14.52 14.68
CA PRO A 140 27.66 -14.66 15.90
C PRO A 140 27.16 -13.31 16.43
N SER A 141 25.91 -13.27 16.89
CA SER A 141 25.33 -12.09 17.53
C SER A 141 25.49 -12.18 19.04
N GLU A 142 25.83 -11.06 19.67
CA GLU A 142 25.99 -10.93 21.12
C GLU A 142 24.68 -10.54 21.81
N GLY A 143 23.53 -10.66 21.15
CA GLY A 143 22.25 -10.25 21.71
C GLY A 143 21.08 -11.04 21.18
N CYS A 144 19.91 -10.67 21.63
CA CYS A 144 18.65 -11.19 21.09
C CYS A 144 18.42 -10.60 19.71
N ASN A 145 18.18 -11.45 18.71
CA ASN A 145 17.92 -11.03 17.34
C ASN A 145 16.43 -11.10 16.99
N PHE A 146 15.60 -11.45 17.96
CA PHE A 146 14.15 -11.44 17.85
C PHE A 146 13.56 -11.10 19.23
N GLU A 147 12.77 -10.06 19.28
CA GLU A 147 12.12 -9.57 20.50
C GLU A 147 10.64 -9.38 20.27
N VAL A 148 9.84 -9.60 21.30
CA VAL A 148 8.41 -9.30 21.34
C VAL A 148 8.20 -8.30 22.46
N ASP A 149 7.87 -7.08 22.12
CA ASP A 149 7.57 -6.03 23.08
C ASP A 149 6.04 -5.91 23.24
N TYR A 150 5.58 -5.84 24.49
CA TYR A 150 4.17 -5.63 24.82
C TYR A 150 4.00 -4.23 25.40
N ILE A 151 3.23 -3.39 24.71
CA ILE A 151 2.96 -2.01 25.13
C ILE A 151 1.50 -1.94 25.61
N GLN A 152 1.32 -1.55 26.88
CA GLN A 152 0.01 -1.33 27.46
C GLN A 152 -0.35 0.16 27.39
N TYR A 153 -1.55 0.49 26.94
CA TYR A 153 -2.08 1.85 26.87
C TYR A 153 -3.55 1.85 27.37
N GLU A 154 -4.00 3.01 27.86
CA GLU A 154 -5.32 3.16 28.46
C GLU A 154 -6.41 3.44 27.40
N SER A 155 -6.05 4.10 26.29
CA SER A 155 -6.98 4.40 25.19
C SER A 155 -6.38 4.03 23.82
N SER A 156 -7.25 3.66 22.87
CA SER A 156 -6.84 3.35 21.50
C SER A 156 -6.21 4.53 20.75
N ASP A 157 -6.54 5.75 21.14
CA ASP A 157 -6.04 6.97 20.48
C ASP A 157 -4.58 7.23 20.83
N GLU A 158 -4.11 6.76 21.99
CA GLU A 158 -2.72 6.87 22.43
C GLU A 158 -1.82 5.76 21.87
N SER A 159 -2.40 4.69 21.30
CA SER A 159 -1.63 3.51 20.88
C SER A 159 -0.58 3.84 19.83
N VAL A 160 -0.95 4.60 18.80
CA VAL A 160 -0.08 4.96 17.67
C VAL A 160 1.09 5.82 18.14
N GLU A 161 0.83 6.79 19.02
CA GLU A 161 1.86 7.67 19.58
C GLU A 161 2.84 6.89 20.46
N ASN A 162 2.31 6.09 21.38
CA ASN A 162 3.13 5.28 22.31
C ASN A 162 4.00 4.25 21.56
N GLU A 163 3.45 3.58 20.55
CA GLU A 163 4.20 2.66 19.69
C GLU A 163 5.31 3.38 18.92
N ALA A 164 5.02 4.53 18.32
CA ALA A 164 6.01 5.29 17.56
C ALA A 164 7.14 5.82 18.45
N VAL A 165 6.81 6.34 19.63
CA VAL A 165 7.77 6.81 20.63
C VAL A 165 8.65 5.65 21.13
N PHE A 166 8.05 4.49 21.42
CA PHE A 166 8.77 3.30 21.85
C PHE A 166 9.78 2.86 20.77
N ILE A 167 9.34 2.76 19.51
CA ILE A 167 10.19 2.36 18.39
C ILE A 167 11.33 3.37 18.17
N ALA A 168 11.04 4.68 18.22
CA ALA A 168 12.04 5.71 18.07
C ALA A 168 13.14 5.58 19.14
N ASN A 169 12.74 5.43 20.40
CA ASN A 169 13.69 5.25 21.52
C ASN A 169 14.51 3.96 21.37
N LYS A 170 13.91 2.87 20.91
CA LYS A 170 14.60 1.61 20.66
C LYS A 170 15.66 1.76 19.57
N ILE A 171 15.35 2.41 18.46
CA ILE A 171 16.31 2.68 17.37
C ILE A 171 17.45 3.57 17.86
N LEU A 172 17.15 4.66 18.58
CA LEU A 172 18.15 5.55 19.14
C LEU A 172 19.09 4.81 20.12
N LYS A 173 18.51 3.98 20.99
CA LYS A 173 19.27 3.15 21.95
C LYS A 173 20.19 2.18 21.21
N MET A 174 19.69 1.44 20.23
CA MET A 174 20.50 0.49 19.45
C MET A 174 21.68 1.19 18.77
N ARG A 175 21.49 2.39 18.23
CA ARG A 175 22.58 3.18 17.62
C ARG A 175 23.58 3.66 18.67
N ALA A 176 23.12 4.14 19.81
CA ALA A 176 23.98 4.61 20.90
C ALA A 176 24.84 3.48 21.49
N GLU A 177 24.31 2.26 21.55
CA GLU A 177 25.00 1.06 22.03
C GLU A 177 25.93 0.43 20.96
N GLY A 178 26.00 1.01 19.76
CA GLY A 178 26.87 0.54 18.69
C GLY A 178 26.39 -0.75 18.02
N PHE A 179 25.06 -0.96 17.94
CA PHE A 179 24.50 -2.13 17.27
C PHE A 179 24.99 -2.23 15.82
N THR A 180 25.32 -3.45 15.38
CA THR A 180 25.84 -3.69 14.04
C THR A 180 24.91 -4.57 13.20
N VAL A 181 24.87 -4.32 11.90
CA VAL A 181 24.03 -5.03 10.93
C VAL A 181 24.85 -5.67 9.82
N GLY A 182 24.24 -6.62 9.14
CA GLY A 182 24.82 -7.28 7.99
C GLY A 182 25.94 -8.27 8.31
N LYS A 183 26.53 -8.83 7.26
CA LYS A 183 27.65 -9.79 7.35
C LYS A 183 28.95 -9.10 7.76
N ASP A 184 29.12 -7.87 7.35
CA ASP A 184 30.32 -7.05 7.56
C ASP A 184 30.32 -6.31 8.89
N LYS A 185 29.32 -6.53 9.77
CA LYS A 185 29.16 -5.84 11.06
C LYS A 185 29.24 -4.32 10.94
N LYS A 186 28.53 -3.74 9.97
CA LYS A 186 28.46 -2.28 9.81
C LYS A 186 27.65 -1.67 10.95
N PRO A 187 28.00 -0.47 11.44
CA PRO A 187 27.15 0.26 12.38
C PRO A 187 25.74 0.45 11.83
N LEU A 188 24.75 0.32 12.70
CA LEU A 188 23.34 0.51 12.33
C LEU A 188 23.08 1.95 11.84
N GLU A 189 22.58 2.10 10.61
CA GLU A 189 22.07 3.36 10.08
C GLU A 189 20.53 3.37 10.10
N TYR A 190 19.93 4.56 10.06
CA TYR A 190 18.47 4.67 10.05
C TYR A 190 17.83 3.98 8.85
N GLY A 191 18.50 4.01 7.68
CA GLY A 191 18.08 3.33 6.47
C GLY A 191 18.06 1.81 6.54
N ASP A 192 18.71 1.21 7.55
CA ASP A 192 18.69 -0.23 7.78
C ASP A 192 17.44 -0.68 8.57
N CYS A 193 16.64 0.27 9.06
CA CYS A 193 15.44 0.00 9.84
C CYS A 193 14.19 0.10 8.96
N ALA A 194 13.31 -0.90 9.04
CA ALA A 194 12.01 -0.87 8.40
C ALA A 194 10.90 -1.11 9.43
N ILE A 195 9.85 -0.29 9.39
CA ILE A 195 8.66 -0.42 10.25
C ILE A 195 7.51 -0.87 9.38
N LEU A 196 6.97 -2.06 9.68
CA LEU A 196 5.83 -2.63 8.97
C LEU A 196 4.56 -2.39 9.78
N LEU A 197 3.58 -1.75 9.18
CA LEU A 197 2.28 -1.45 9.79
C LEU A 197 1.17 -2.23 9.09
N ARG A 198 0.19 -2.70 9.86
CA ARG A 198 -0.97 -3.40 9.29
C ARG A 198 -1.81 -2.50 8.39
N SER A 199 -1.94 -1.21 8.73
CA SER A 199 -2.62 -0.19 7.93
C SER A 199 -1.75 1.05 7.86
N THR A 200 -1.40 1.45 6.65
CA THR A 200 -0.54 2.60 6.42
C THR A 200 -1.33 3.91 6.27
N LYS A 201 -2.57 3.87 5.74
CA LYS A 201 -3.34 5.07 5.38
C LYS A 201 -3.59 6.05 6.54
N SER A 202 -3.83 5.53 7.75
CA SER A 202 -4.19 6.35 8.91
C SER A 202 -3.04 6.55 9.89
N THR A 203 -2.06 5.65 9.89
CA THR A 203 -1.04 5.59 10.95
C THR A 203 0.35 5.99 10.50
N ALA A 204 0.73 5.74 9.24
CA ALA A 204 2.11 5.97 8.82
C ALA A 204 2.53 7.44 8.87
N THR A 205 1.64 8.38 8.54
CA THR A 205 1.96 9.83 8.64
C THR A 205 2.23 10.23 10.10
N ALA A 206 1.44 9.71 11.06
CA ALA A 206 1.67 9.95 12.47
C ALA A 206 3.01 9.36 12.93
N PHE A 207 3.33 8.11 12.55
CA PHE A 207 4.62 7.48 12.82
C PHE A 207 5.79 8.31 12.27
N VAL A 208 5.74 8.71 11.00
CA VAL A 208 6.79 9.54 10.38
C VAL A 208 6.98 10.85 11.11
N ASN A 209 5.90 11.54 11.47
CA ASN A 209 5.99 12.81 12.18
C ASN A 209 6.62 12.64 13.57
N ILE A 210 6.21 11.62 14.32
CA ILE A 210 6.72 11.36 15.68
C ILE A 210 8.20 10.95 15.62
N LEU A 211 8.57 10.02 14.74
CA LEU A 211 9.95 9.58 14.56
C LEU A 211 10.86 10.77 14.22
N ASN A 212 10.46 11.59 13.23
CA ASN A 212 11.22 12.78 12.85
C ASN A 212 11.33 13.80 13.99
N SER A 213 10.27 14.01 14.78
CA SER A 213 10.30 14.92 15.93
C SER A 213 11.27 14.45 17.03
N LEU A 214 11.47 13.15 17.15
CA LEU A 214 12.40 12.54 18.10
C LEU A 214 13.84 12.36 17.53
N GLY A 215 14.10 12.86 16.31
CA GLY A 215 15.41 12.82 15.69
C GLY A 215 15.73 11.49 14.99
N VAL A 216 14.74 10.65 14.72
CA VAL A 216 14.85 9.46 13.87
C VAL A 216 14.31 9.78 12.49
N PRO A 217 15.16 10.03 11.46
CA PRO A 217 14.71 10.32 10.11
C PRO A 217 13.89 9.15 9.56
N ALA A 218 12.63 9.43 9.23
CA ALA A 218 11.70 8.44 8.71
C ALA A 218 10.93 8.99 7.51
N SER A 219 10.59 8.11 6.57
CA SER A 219 9.73 8.41 5.43
C SER A 219 8.77 7.25 5.17
N SER A 220 7.67 7.53 4.53
CA SER A 220 6.74 6.50 4.06
C SER A 220 6.43 6.70 2.58
N GLU A 221 6.17 5.62 1.86
CA GLU A 221 5.79 5.66 0.45
C GLU A 221 4.31 6.06 0.23
N ILE A 222 3.61 6.43 1.29
CA ILE A 222 2.24 6.92 1.15
C ILE A 222 2.30 8.24 0.39
N LYS A 223 1.93 8.17 -0.86
CA LYS A 223 1.62 9.35 -1.64
C LYS A 223 0.32 9.91 -1.07
N GLU A 224 0.40 10.94 -0.24
CA GLU A 224 -0.76 11.81 -0.04
C GLU A 224 -1.25 12.16 -1.44
N SER A 225 -2.54 11.99 -1.68
CA SER A 225 -3.09 12.35 -2.99
C SER A 225 -2.78 13.83 -3.21
N PHE A 226 -2.10 14.15 -4.31
CA PHE A 226 -1.83 15.55 -4.71
C PHE A 226 -3.10 16.42 -4.59
N PHE A 227 -4.27 15.82 -4.88
CA PHE A 227 -5.56 16.50 -4.80
C PHE A 227 -6.10 16.66 -3.37
N ASP A 228 -5.48 16.05 -2.36
CA ASP A 228 -5.88 16.18 -0.96
C ASP A 228 -5.19 17.34 -0.24
N ALA A 229 -4.11 17.86 -0.82
CA ALA A 229 -3.45 19.06 -0.29
C ALA A 229 -4.42 20.26 -0.27
N ASN A 230 -4.41 21.02 0.83
CA ASN A 230 -5.34 22.13 1.02
C ASN A 230 -5.22 23.20 -0.08
N GLU A 231 -4.01 23.48 -0.53
CA GLU A 231 -3.70 24.43 -1.60
C GLU A 231 -4.36 24.01 -2.91
N ILE A 232 -4.28 22.71 -3.22
CA ILE A 232 -4.89 22.14 -4.42
C ILE A 232 -6.41 22.14 -4.31
N LYS A 233 -6.98 21.81 -3.14
CA LYS A 233 -8.43 21.92 -2.88
C LYS A 233 -8.94 23.35 -3.07
N VAL A 234 -8.20 24.34 -2.58
CA VAL A 234 -8.53 25.76 -2.79
C VAL A 234 -8.51 26.10 -4.27
N MET A 235 -7.45 25.71 -5.00
CA MET A 235 -7.35 25.96 -6.45
C MET A 235 -8.47 25.30 -7.24
N LEU A 236 -8.81 24.05 -6.92
CA LEU A 236 -9.95 23.36 -7.53
C LEU A 236 -11.28 24.07 -7.22
N ASN A 237 -11.45 24.58 -6.02
CA ASN A 237 -12.63 25.35 -5.66
C ASN A 237 -12.68 26.70 -6.40
N PHE A 238 -11.54 27.33 -6.67
CA PHE A 238 -11.47 28.49 -7.56
C PHE A 238 -11.98 28.16 -8.95
N LEU A 239 -11.51 27.09 -9.56
CA LEU A 239 -11.97 26.68 -10.87
C LEU A 239 -13.48 26.38 -10.88
N ARG A 240 -13.98 25.71 -9.83
CA ARG A 240 -15.43 25.45 -9.68
C ARG A 240 -16.24 26.77 -9.53
N CYS A 241 -15.70 27.77 -8.84
CA CYS A 241 -16.37 29.06 -8.71
C CYS A 241 -16.38 29.86 -10.04
N ILE A 242 -15.32 29.74 -10.83
CA ILE A 242 -15.25 30.34 -12.18
C ILE A 242 -16.30 29.69 -13.09
N ASP A 243 -16.43 28.36 -13.06
CA ASP A 243 -17.43 27.64 -13.83
C ASP A 243 -18.85 27.93 -13.31
N ASN A 244 -19.09 27.74 -12.02
CA ASN A 244 -20.40 27.98 -11.40
C ASN A 244 -20.28 28.64 -10.00
N PRO A 245 -20.38 29.97 -9.92
CA PRO A 245 -20.28 30.69 -8.64
C PRO A 245 -21.46 30.47 -7.69
N SER A 246 -22.53 29.79 -8.14
CA SER A 246 -23.69 29.47 -7.30
C SER A 246 -23.46 28.31 -6.34
N LEU A 247 -22.29 27.63 -6.43
CA LEU A 247 -21.91 26.56 -5.52
C LEU A 247 -21.41 27.14 -4.21
N ASP A 248 -22.20 27.04 -3.13
CA ASP A 248 -21.93 27.67 -1.84
C ASP A 248 -20.60 27.17 -1.21
N ILE A 249 -20.32 25.86 -1.24
CA ILE A 249 -19.11 25.29 -0.60
C ILE A 249 -17.81 25.72 -1.30
N PRO A 250 -17.67 25.62 -2.64
CA PRO A 250 -16.53 26.17 -3.35
C PRO A 250 -16.34 27.67 -3.11
N LEU A 251 -17.42 28.46 -3.18
CA LEU A 251 -17.37 29.91 -2.97
C LEU A 251 -16.90 30.27 -1.54
N LEU A 252 -17.43 29.56 -0.54
CA LEU A 252 -17.00 29.70 0.85
C LEU A 252 -15.50 29.40 1.01
N SER A 253 -15.04 28.28 0.43
CA SER A 253 -13.64 27.88 0.46
C SER A 253 -12.72 28.93 -0.16
N VAL A 254 -13.12 29.52 -1.28
CA VAL A 254 -12.36 30.58 -1.97
C VAL A 254 -12.31 31.84 -1.14
N MET A 255 -13.43 32.30 -0.60
CA MET A 255 -13.49 33.52 0.22
C MET A 255 -12.66 33.38 1.51
N CYS A 256 -12.70 32.22 2.17
CA CYS A 256 -11.91 31.94 3.37
C CYS A 256 -10.43 31.64 3.08
N SER A 257 -10.03 31.45 1.82
CA SER A 257 -8.65 31.14 1.46
C SER A 257 -7.69 32.24 1.85
N PRO A 258 -6.38 31.94 1.98
CA PRO A 258 -5.37 32.97 2.26
C PRO A 258 -5.32 34.10 1.23
N VAL A 259 -5.87 33.90 0.04
CA VAL A 259 -5.93 34.92 -1.03
C VAL A 259 -6.88 36.05 -0.66
N TYR A 260 -8.08 35.72 -0.15
CA TYR A 260 -9.09 36.72 0.17
C TYR A 260 -9.29 36.90 1.67
N SER A 261 -9.00 35.90 2.49
CA SER A 261 -8.98 35.98 3.96
C SER A 261 -10.27 36.50 4.61
N PHE A 262 -11.43 36.15 4.06
CA PHE A 262 -12.69 36.47 4.75
C PHE A 262 -12.85 35.58 5.97
N THR A 263 -13.26 36.19 7.08
CA THR A 263 -13.54 35.47 8.32
C THR A 263 -14.94 34.87 8.32
N VAL A 264 -15.17 33.87 9.16
CA VAL A 264 -16.49 33.25 9.34
C VAL A 264 -17.52 34.29 9.79
N ASP A 265 -17.13 35.23 10.63
CA ASP A 265 -18.02 36.31 11.12
C ASP A 265 -18.40 37.28 9.99
N GLU A 266 -17.47 37.62 9.10
CA GLU A 266 -17.76 38.43 7.91
C GLU A 266 -18.73 37.73 6.99
N LEU A 267 -18.51 36.42 6.73
CA LEU A 267 -19.41 35.63 5.92
C LEU A 267 -20.79 35.47 6.55
N ALA A 268 -20.87 35.32 7.85
CA ALA A 268 -22.14 35.32 8.57
C ALA A 268 -22.89 36.65 8.43
N LYS A 269 -22.20 37.81 8.46
CA LYS A 269 -22.79 39.12 8.18
C LYS A 269 -23.25 39.25 6.74
N ILE A 270 -22.45 38.80 5.76
CA ILE A 270 -22.83 38.80 4.34
C ILE A 270 -24.08 37.95 4.11
N LYS A 271 -24.14 36.75 4.69
CA LYS A 271 -25.31 35.87 4.61
C LYS A 271 -26.53 36.44 5.34
N GLY A 272 -26.33 37.07 6.49
CA GLY A 272 -27.30 37.86 7.27
C GLY A 272 -28.72 37.31 7.27
N ASN A 273 -29.67 38.19 6.93
CA ASN A 273 -31.09 37.84 6.87
C ASN A 273 -31.51 37.07 5.61
N ASN A 274 -30.58 36.82 4.65
CA ASN A 274 -30.87 36.17 3.37
C ASN A 274 -30.70 34.64 3.44
N ARG A 275 -31.27 33.99 4.46
CA ARG A 275 -31.12 32.55 4.69
C ARG A 275 -31.61 31.65 3.55
N HIS A 276 -32.49 32.14 2.72
CA HIS A 276 -33.11 31.37 1.62
C HIS A 276 -32.44 31.56 0.25
N THR A 277 -31.42 32.40 0.13
CA THR A 277 -30.65 32.58 -1.12
C THR A 277 -29.32 31.85 -1.07
N ASN A 278 -28.75 31.53 -2.24
CA ASN A 278 -27.38 31.01 -2.28
C ASN A 278 -26.36 32.07 -1.81
N LEU A 279 -25.15 31.64 -1.46
CA LEU A 279 -24.11 32.53 -0.95
C LEU A 279 -23.73 33.59 -1.98
N TYR A 280 -23.65 33.29 -3.25
CA TYR A 280 -23.30 34.19 -4.34
C TYR A 280 -24.28 35.37 -4.42
N SER A 281 -25.57 35.09 -4.32
CA SER A 281 -26.59 36.14 -4.33
C SER A 281 -26.49 37.07 -3.10
N ALA A 282 -26.16 36.51 -1.94
CA ALA A 282 -25.94 37.28 -0.73
C ALA A 282 -24.69 38.18 -0.85
N VAL A 283 -23.58 37.62 -1.38
CA VAL A 283 -22.34 38.36 -1.68
C VAL A 283 -22.60 39.50 -2.66
N ALA A 284 -23.35 39.25 -3.76
CA ALA A 284 -23.70 40.29 -4.73
C ALA A 284 -24.57 41.41 -4.17
N ALA A 285 -25.49 41.08 -3.23
CA ALA A 285 -26.29 42.11 -2.56
C ALA A 285 -25.46 42.93 -1.59
N TYR A 286 -24.56 42.28 -0.83
CA TYR A 286 -23.72 42.93 0.17
C TYR A 286 -22.64 43.83 -0.45
N ALA A 287 -22.11 43.45 -1.60
CA ALA A 287 -21.11 44.18 -2.37
C ALA A 287 -21.56 45.61 -2.78
N LYS A 288 -22.86 45.91 -2.77
CA LYS A 288 -23.36 47.24 -3.05
C LYS A 288 -22.94 48.27 -1.99
N ASN A 289 -22.65 47.82 -0.76
CA ASN A 289 -22.35 48.67 0.38
C ASN A 289 -20.96 48.33 1.00
N ASP A 290 -20.23 47.38 0.47
CA ASP A 290 -18.93 46.95 0.99
C ASP A 290 -17.90 46.83 -0.13
N SER A 291 -16.83 47.65 -0.05
CA SER A 291 -15.79 47.76 -1.08
C SER A 291 -15.00 46.48 -1.27
N ARG A 292 -14.67 45.77 -0.17
CA ARG A 292 -13.90 44.51 -0.21
C ARG A 292 -14.67 43.39 -0.91
N THR A 293 -15.96 43.26 -0.60
CA THR A 293 -16.82 42.28 -1.26
C THR A 293 -17.08 42.64 -2.74
N ALA A 294 -17.15 43.96 -3.06
CA ALA A 294 -17.27 44.43 -4.43
C ALA A 294 -16.00 44.10 -5.29
N GLU A 295 -14.82 44.28 -4.70
CA GLU A 295 -13.55 43.95 -5.32
C GLU A 295 -13.44 42.44 -5.60
N PHE A 296 -13.74 41.60 -4.61
CA PHE A 296 -13.80 40.16 -4.76
C PHE A 296 -14.71 39.73 -5.94
N LEU A 297 -15.92 40.27 -6.01
CA LEU A 297 -16.85 39.95 -7.11
C LEU A 297 -16.34 40.41 -8.46
N LYS A 298 -15.69 41.58 -8.50
CA LYS A 298 -15.10 42.11 -9.75
C LYS A 298 -13.99 41.17 -10.26
N GLU A 299 -13.12 40.70 -9.39
CA GLU A 299 -12.07 39.74 -9.75
C GLU A 299 -12.64 38.40 -10.20
N LEU A 300 -13.59 37.84 -9.46
CA LEU A 300 -14.24 36.58 -9.83
C LEU A 300 -14.92 36.66 -11.20
N ASN A 301 -15.61 37.77 -11.50
CA ASN A 301 -16.25 37.99 -12.79
C ASN A 301 -15.23 38.18 -13.92
N LEU A 302 -14.12 38.85 -13.64
CA LEU A 302 -13.02 38.99 -14.60
C LEU A 302 -12.43 37.62 -14.99
N LEU A 303 -12.13 36.78 -13.98
CA LEU A 303 -11.64 35.40 -14.21
C LEU A 303 -12.65 34.56 -15.01
N LYS A 304 -13.95 34.71 -14.71
CA LYS A 304 -15.00 34.05 -15.49
C LYS A 304 -15.01 34.51 -16.95
N THR A 305 -14.80 35.79 -17.21
CA THR A 305 -14.72 36.32 -18.58
C THR A 305 -13.55 35.68 -19.35
N TYR A 306 -12.38 35.57 -18.71
CA TYR A 306 -11.22 34.92 -19.31
C TYR A 306 -11.41 33.42 -19.58
N SER A 307 -12.25 32.74 -18.82
CA SER A 307 -12.52 31.31 -19.04
C SER A 307 -13.44 31.06 -20.25
N CYS A 308 -14.16 32.08 -20.73
CA CYS A 308 -15.09 31.99 -21.86
C CYS A 308 -14.44 32.43 -23.18
N THR A 309 -13.20 32.90 -23.18
CA THR A 309 -12.40 33.23 -24.35
C THR A 309 -11.38 32.12 -24.65
#